data_d2290ce2a742d228aa8eccb826ef0385
#
_entry.id   d2290ce2a742d228aa8eccb826ef0385
#
_cell.length_a   1.000
_cell.length_b   1.000
_cell.length_c   1.000
_cell.angle_alpha   90.00
_cell.angle_beta   90.00
_cell.angle_gamma   90.00
#
_symmetry.space_group_name_H-M   'P 1'
#
loop_
_entity.id
_entity.type
_entity.pdbx_description
1 polymer ?
#
loop_
_entity_poly.entity_id
_entity_poly.type
_entity_poly.pdbx_seq_one_letter_code
_entity_poly.pdbx_strand_id
1 'polypeptide(L)'
;MMKAKLIFLLKYYLFWVVISIVAKIMFLFYQWSDTTHLSAADFWHILAGGIRLDLSLSGYILMLSSVILICSVFVGEKIIRAVFAGLTLSLLLFFWGVVVVDLELFKNWGFHIDTTPLMYLKTPKEAMASTPLWLNLCLTLLMLGCVVLSFWVFRRYVLKGLRYKRGNYWGIPIFLLIGGAMILPVRGGVNLAPLNSSAVFYHAENMYANQAAVNAVWNFIYELMHMKNLDKKYNYLPEQEVAQVVDSLMHTGTDYPRLLKTERPNIVFLLLESFTANAVEVLGGIPGVTPNLNQLAKEGVLFTNIYATGSRSDRGMVAAISAVPSHPAVAMIKYPNKIMERPRFPKDLEEAGYSTRYYYAGDIDFGSFRSLVTMSFQGMVTEDDFSGEAMANRFKWGVHDQYMFERLYEDIAKARQPFMYMAFNMSSHEPFNVPGEVAIPGDDTEHKFLNAIHYSDACIGEFIRKCKASGLWD
;
A
#
# COMPACT_ATOMS: atom_id res chain seq x y z
N MET A 1 28.25 30.40 10.83
CA MET A 1 27.99 30.38 9.39
C MET A 1 27.36 29.03 8.95
N MET A 2 27.99 27.87 9.23
CA MET A 2 27.39 26.55 9.00
C MET A 2 26.09 26.39 9.77
N LYS A 3 26.08 26.73 11.08
CA LYS A 3 24.88 26.70 11.93
C LYS A 3 23.66 27.41 11.31
N ALA A 4 23.85 28.55 10.63
CA ALA A 4 22.73 29.27 10.00
C ALA A 4 22.12 28.48 8.81
N LYS A 5 22.95 27.77 7.99
CA LYS A 5 22.48 26.92 6.91
C LYS A 5 21.76 25.67 7.44
N LEU A 6 22.26 25.07 8.51
CA LEU A 6 21.63 23.93 9.18
C LEU A 6 20.27 24.30 9.80
N ILE A 7 20.21 25.44 10.50
CA ILE A 7 18.95 25.96 11.07
C ILE A 7 17.96 26.30 9.94
N PHE A 8 18.44 26.84 8.83
CA PHE A 8 17.60 27.09 7.66
C PHE A 8 16.99 25.78 7.11
N LEU A 9 17.80 24.73 6.90
CA LEU A 9 17.31 23.43 6.43
C LEU A 9 16.27 22.84 7.39
N LEU A 10 16.55 22.83 8.68
CA LEU A 10 15.59 22.35 9.67
C LEU A 10 14.27 23.13 9.63
N LYS A 11 14.34 24.46 9.60
CA LYS A 11 13.14 25.31 9.49
C LYS A 11 12.41 25.11 8.17
N TYR A 12 13.12 24.86 7.09
CA TYR A 12 12.53 24.64 5.78
C TYR A 12 11.84 23.28 5.70
N TYR A 13 12.44 22.27 6.29
CA TYR A 13 11.79 20.94 6.45
C TYR A 13 10.50 21.04 7.26
N LEU A 14 10.58 21.64 8.45
CA LEU A 14 9.42 21.83 9.32
C LEU A 14 8.34 22.71 8.67
N PHE A 15 8.73 23.71 7.88
CA PHE A 15 7.79 24.54 7.13
C PHE A 15 6.92 23.69 6.19
N TRP A 16 7.52 22.79 5.42
CA TRP A 16 6.77 21.92 4.50
C TRP A 16 5.92 20.89 5.23
N VAL A 17 6.39 20.35 6.33
CA VAL A 17 5.58 19.46 7.19
C VAL A 17 4.35 20.20 7.72
N VAL A 18 4.54 21.43 8.24
CA VAL A 18 3.43 22.25 8.76
C VAL A 18 2.44 22.61 7.66
N ILE A 19 2.91 23.00 6.47
CA ILE A 19 2.04 23.29 5.33
C ILE A 19 1.21 22.05 4.93
N SER A 20 1.79 20.87 4.93
CA SER A 20 1.09 19.61 4.67
C SER A 20 0.01 19.31 5.72
N ILE A 21 0.31 19.53 6.99
CA ILE A 21 -0.67 19.39 8.09
C ILE A 21 -1.81 20.41 7.93
N VAL A 22 -1.49 21.66 7.60
CA VAL A 22 -2.51 22.70 7.35
C VAL A 22 -3.41 22.32 6.19
N ALA A 23 -2.86 21.80 5.10
CA ALA A 23 -3.64 21.31 3.97
C ALA A 23 -4.61 20.17 4.36
N LYS A 24 -4.14 19.24 5.19
CA LYS A 24 -4.94 18.13 5.72
C LYS A 24 -6.07 18.64 6.64
N ILE A 25 -5.78 19.60 7.50
CA ILE A 25 -6.80 20.26 8.34
C ILE A 25 -7.81 21.00 7.46
N MET A 26 -7.37 21.70 6.42
CA MET A 26 -8.25 22.36 5.47
C MET A 26 -9.15 21.38 4.72
N PHE A 27 -8.61 20.20 4.35
CA PHE A 27 -9.39 19.11 3.77
C PHE A 27 -10.51 18.64 4.71
N LEU A 28 -10.20 18.38 5.99
CA LEU A 28 -11.19 17.98 6.99
C LEU A 28 -12.31 19.03 7.16
N PHE A 29 -11.95 20.33 7.13
CA PHE A 29 -12.95 21.40 7.20
C PHE A 29 -13.79 21.51 5.91
N TYR A 30 -13.20 21.28 4.75
CA TYR A 30 -13.92 21.36 3.49
C TYR A 30 -14.91 20.18 3.33
N GLN A 31 -14.54 19.01 3.76
CA GLN A 31 -15.36 17.80 3.80
C GLN A 31 -16.09 17.65 5.14
N TRP A 32 -16.64 18.73 5.67
CA TRP A 32 -17.20 18.78 7.03
C TRP A 32 -18.29 17.74 7.29
N SER A 33 -19.15 17.44 6.31
CA SER A 33 -20.21 16.43 6.45
C SER A 33 -19.65 15.07 6.85
N ASP A 34 -18.59 14.62 6.16
CA ASP A 34 -17.97 13.32 6.42
C ASP A 34 -17.10 13.37 7.67
N THR A 35 -16.48 14.51 7.92
CA THR A 35 -15.62 14.74 9.10
C THR A 35 -16.40 14.65 10.41
N THR A 36 -17.67 15.07 10.45
CA THR A 36 -18.50 14.99 11.68
C THR A 36 -18.79 13.56 12.14
N HIS A 37 -18.61 12.57 11.27
CA HIS A 37 -18.76 11.16 11.59
C HIS A 37 -17.48 10.50 12.12
N LEU A 38 -16.36 11.24 12.17
CA LEU A 38 -15.09 10.76 12.70
C LEU A 38 -15.06 10.78 14.23
N SER A 39 -14.48 9.76 14.83
CA SER A 39 -14.17 9.73 16.27
C SER A 39 -12.91 10.56 16.58
N ALA A 40 -12.70 10.88 17.86
CA ALA A 40 -11.47 11.54 18.30
C ALA A 40 -10.21 10.70 18.01
N ALA A 41 -10.32 9.37 18.04
CA ALA A 41 -9.23 8.48 17.67
C ALA A 41 -8.89 8.59 16.19
N ASP A 42 -9.89 8.76 15.32
CA ASP A 42 -9.66 8.92 13.88
C ASP A 42 -8.89 10.21 13.59
N PHE A 43 -9.22 11.32 14.23
CA PHE A 43 -8.43 12.56 14.11
C PHE A 43 -6.96 12.36 14.48
N TRP A 44 -6.69 11.58 15.53
CA TRP A 44 -5.32 11.25 15.91
C TRP A 44 -4.62 10.41 14.83
N HIS A 45 -5.28 9.36 14.32
CA HIS A 45 -4.74 8.52 13.26
C HIS A 45 -4.52 9.27 11.94
N ILE A 46 -5.44 10.16 11.56
CA ILE A 46 -5.31 11.01 10.38
C ILE A 46 -4.08 11.91 10.48
N LEU A 47 -3.87 12.57 11.60
CA LEU A 47 -2.76 13.50 11.77
C LEU A 47 -1.45 12.79 12.06
N ALA A 48 -1.42 11.87 13.01
CA ALA A 48 -0.19 11.18 13.43
C ALA A 48 0.21 10.06 12.46
N GLY A 49 -0.74 9.26 11.97
CA GLY A 49 -0.48 8.22 10.96
C GLY A 49 -0.12 8.82 9.61
N GLY A 50 -0.87 9.81 9.16
CA GLY A 50 -0.66 10.51 7.89
C GLY A 50 0.63 11.34 7.81
N ILE A 51 1.28 11.64 8.95
CA ILE A 51 2.53 12.41 8.99
C ILE A 51 3.67 11.72 8.20
N ARG A 52 3.64 10.40 8.04
CA ARG A 52 4.64 9.65 7.27
C ARG A 52 4.74 10.16 5.83
N LEU A 53 3.61 10.43 5.17
CA LEU A 53 3.57 10.98 3.81
C LEU A 53 4.02 12.45 3.78
N ASP A 54 3.67 13.24 4.82
CA ASP A 54 4.07 14.64 4.95
C ASP A 54 5.59 14.78 5.14
N LEU A 55 6.19 13.92 5.96
CA LEU A 55 7.65 13.82 6.13
C LEU A 55 8.35 13.39 4.85
N SER A 56 7.77 12.45 4.10
CA SER A 56 8.30 11.97 2.82
C SER A 56 8.32 13.09 1.79
N LEU A 57 7.22 13.81 1.59
CA LEU A 57 7.14 14.94 0.67
C LEU A 57 8.17 16.02 1.03
N SER A 58 8.23 16.38 2.32
CA SER A 58 9.20 17.35 2.83
C SER A 58 10.63 16.89 2.67
N GLY A 59 10.88 15.57 2.76
CA GLY A 59 12.18 14.94 2.53
C GLY A 59 12.68 15.12 1.10
N TYR A 60 11.84 14.90 0.09
CA TYR A 60 12.18 15.18 -1.32
C TYR A 60 12.59 16.62 -1.54
N ILE A 61 11.84 17.57 -0.95
CA ILE A 61 12.14 19.01 -1.05
C ILE A 61 13.47 19.33 -0.35
N LEU A 62 13.75 18.67 0.78
CA LEU A 62 14.99 18.89 1.52
C LEU A 62 16.22 18.29 0.80
N MET A 63 16.08 17.17 0.12
CA MET A 63 17.14 16.62 -0.74
C MET A 63 17.55 17.64 -1.81
N LEU A 64 16.58 18.20 -2.54
CA LEU A 64 16.84 19.26 -3.52
C LEU A 64 17.48 20.50 -2.88
N SER A 65 16.99 20.89 -1.70
CA SER A 65 17.52 22.05 -0.95
C SER A 65 18.96 21.84 -0.49
N SER A 66 19.32 20.61 -0.14
CA SER A 66 20.69 20.24 0.23
C SER A 66 21.65 20.41 -0.96
N VAL A 67 21.22 19.99 -2.16
CA VAL A 67 21.98 20.20 -3.41
C VAL A 67 22.17 21.70 -3.68
N ILE A 68 21.14 22.52 -3.55
CA ILE A 68 21.23 23.97 -3.71
C ILE A 68 22.22 24.58 -2.69
N LEU A 69 22.23 24.08 -1.44
CA LEU A 69 23.18 24.56 -0.42
C LEU A 69 24.62 24.09 -0.65
N ILE A 70 24.87 23.03 -1.40
CA ILE A 70 26.21 22.70 -1.90
C ILE A 70 26.69 23.83 -2.82
N CYS A 71 25.86 24.28 -3.75
CA CYS A 71 26.18 25.42 -4.62
C CYS A 71 26.50 26.71 -3.83
N SER A 72 25.98 26.87 -2.61
CA SER A 72 26.25 28.02 -1.74
C SER A 72 27.70 28.13 -1.28
N VAL A 73 28.56 27.13 -1.53
CA VAL A 73 29.99 27.19 -1.29
C VAL A 73 30.64 28.13 -2.31
N PHE A 74 30.15 28.12 -3.53
CA PHE A 74 30.69 28.88 -4.67
C PHE A 74 29.91 30.17 -4.91
N VAL A 75 28.61 30.19 -4.57
CA VAL A 75 27.67 31.26 -4.92
C VAL A 75 27.32 32.12 -3.69
N GLY A 76 27.19 33.42 -3.91
CA GLY A 76 26.88 34.36 -2.84
C GLY A 76 25.46 34.26 -2.27
N GLU A 77 25.28 34.73 -1.03
CA GLU A 77 24.02 34.64 -0.28
C GLU A 77 22.80 35.19 -1.03
N LYS A 78 22.96 36.34 -1.71
CA LYS A 78 21.84 37.00 -2.44
C LYS A 78 21.24 36.10 -3.51
N ILE A 79 22.10 35.41 -4.29
CA ILE A 79 21.67 34.53 -5.39
C ILE A 79 20.98 33.29 -4.80
N ILE A 80 21.57 32.63 -3.81
CA ILE A 80 20.98 31.43 -3.20
C ILE A 80 19.63 31.76 -2.51
N ARG A 81 19.52 32.91 -1.89
CA ARG A 81 18.22 33.37 -1.33
C ARG A 81 17.19 33.62 -2.42
N ALA A 82 17.59 34.19 -3.56
CA ALA A 82 16.69 34.37 -4.70
C ALA A 82 16.25 33.02 -5.29
N VAL A 83 17.19 32.06 -5.42
CA VAL A 83 16.88 30.70 -5.87
C VAL A 83 15.86 30.03 -4.91
N PHE A 84 16.09 30.09 -3.59
CA PHE A 84 15.12 29.54 -2.63
C PHE A 84 13.77 30.25 -2.66
N ALA A 85 13.76 31.57 -2.86
CA ALA A 85 12.51 32.32 -2.97
C ALA A 85 11.71 31.92 -4.22
N GLY A 86 12.38 31.84 -5.37
CA GLY A 86 11.75 31.40 -6.63
C GLY A 86 11.26 29.95 -6.57
N LEU A 87 12.13 29.03 -6.11
CA LEU A 87 11.77 27.62 -5.94
C LEU A 87 10.59 27.44 -5.01
N THR A 88 10.64 28.08 -3.82
CA THR A 88 9.55 27.95 -2.85
C THR A 88 8.24 28.50 -3.38
N LEU A 89 8.26 29.63 -4.07
CA LEU A 89 7.05 30.19 -4.68
C LEU A 89 6.47 29.24 -5.75
N SER A 90 7.30 28.67 -6.60
CA SER A 90 6.85 27.69 -7.61
C SER A 90 6.28 26.42 -6.96
N LEU A 91 6.96 25.91 -5.94
CA LEU A 91 6.47 24.73 -5.18
C LEU A 91 5.16 25.02 -4.43
N LEU A 92 4.98 26.22 -3.86
CA LEU A 92 3.75 26.61 -3.19
C LEU A 92 2.58 26.78 -4.18
N LEU A 93 2.83 27.34 -5.35
CA LEU A 93 1.81 27.42 -6.42
C LEU A 93 1.36 26.01 -6.85
N PHE A 94 2.30 25.10 -7.06
CA PHE A 94 1.98 23.72 -7.37
C PHE A 94 1.24 23.02 -6.23
N PHE A 95 1.78 23.10 -5.00
CA PHE A 95 1.23 22.45 -3.81
C PHE A 95 -0.21 22.89 -3.56
N TRP A 96 -0.46 24.21 -3.43
CA TRP A 96 -1.80 24.71 -3.16
C TRP A 96 -2.74 24.57 -4.36
N GLY A 97 -2.20 24.57 -5.59
CA GLY A 97 -2.96 24.25 -6.80
C GLY A 97 -3.52 22.82 -6.74
N VAL A 98 -2.69 21.84 -6.44
CA VAL A 98 -3.12 20.45 -6.27
C VAL A 98 -4.10 20.31 -5.12
N VAL A 99 -3.78 20.88 -3.94
CA VAL A 99 -4.65 20.78 -2.75
C VAL A 99 -6.03 21.35 -3.03
N VAL A 100 -6.14 22.56 -3.58
CA VAL A 100 -7.44 23.23 -3.79
C VAL A 100 -8.27 22.50 -4.84
N VAL A 101 -7.66 22.01 -5.91
CA VAL A 101 -8.35 21.17 -6.91
C VAL A 101 -8.85 19.87 -6.28
N ASP A 102 -8.00 19.24 -5.45
CA ASP A 102 -8.32 18.01 -4.74
C ASP A 102 -9.53 18.13 -3.82
N LEU A 103 -9.70 19.28 -3.14
CA LEU A 103 -10.86 19.50 -2.25
C LEU A 103 -12.19 19.28 -2.95
N GLU A 104 -12.35 19.81 -4.15
CA GLU A 104 -13.60 19.70 -4.90
C GLU A 104 -13.70 18.35 -5.63
N LEU A 105 -12.60 17.84 -6.17
CA LEU A 105 -12.59 16.52 -6.81
C LEU A 105 -12.94 15.43 -5.80
N PHE A 106 -12.38 15.49 -4.60
CA PHE A 106 -12.67 14.51 -3.55
C PHE A 106 -14.16 14.49 -3.19
N LYS A 107 -14.79 15.64 -3.08
CA LYS A 107 -16.23 15.76 -2.79
C LYS A 107 -17.09 15.01 -3.79
N ASN A 108 -16.67 14.99 -5.06
CA ASN A 108 -17.42 14.37 -6.15
C ASN A 108 -16.99 12.92 -6.42
N TRP A 109 -15.74 12.58 -6.14
CA TRP A 109 -15.13 11.28 -6.49
C TRP A 109 -14.95 10.35 -5.30
N GLY A 110 -14.90 10.86 -4.07
CA GLY A 110 -14.64 10.09 -2.86
C GLY A 110 -13.19 9.63 -2.67
N PHE A 111 -12.27 10.15 -3.50
CA PHE A 111 -10.83 9.84 -3.41
C PHE A 111 -9.98 11.03 -3.86
N HIS A 112 -8.71 11.04 -3.41
CA HIS A 112 -7.77 12.10 -3.78
C HIS A 112 -7.43 12.11 -5.26
N ILE A 113 -7.07 13.31 -5.73
CA ILE A 113 -6.65 13.57 -7.10
C ILE A 113 -5.61 12.55 -7.58
N ASP A 114 -5.88 11.95 -8.72
CA ASP A 114 -4.98 11.11 -9.50
C ASP A 114 -4.57 11.82 -10.82
N THR A 115 -4.13 11.07 -11.81
CA THR A 115 -3.74 11.63 -13.11
C THR A 115 -4.90 11.93 -14.05
N THR A 116 -6.14 11.58 -13.69
CA THR A 116 -7.34 11.77 -14.53
C THR A 116 -7.56 13.23 -14.94
N PRO A 117 -7.41 14.24 -14.03
CA PRO A 117 -7.56 15.64 -14.41
C PRO A 117 -6.59 16.13 -15.48
N LEU A 118 -5.42 15.47 -15.62
CA LEU A 118 -4.46 15.84 -16.68
C LEU A 118 -5.01 15.55 -18.09
N MET A 119 -5.93 14.61 -18.22
CA MET A 119 -6.61 14.33 -19.48
C MET A 119 -7.48 15.51 -19.91
N TYR A 120 -8.11 16.19 -18.96
CA TYR A 120 -8.96 17.39 -19.19
C TYR A 120 -8.15 18.65 -19.51
N LEU A 121 -6.82 18.65 -19.30
CA LEU A 121 -5.98 19.75 -19.80
C LEU A 121 -6.01 19.87 -21.33
N LYS A 122 -6.35 18.78 -22.04
CA LYS A 122 -6.54 18.79 -23.51
C LYS A 122 -7.88 19.39 -23.93
N THR A 123 -8.85 19.44 -23.02
CA THR A 123 -10.20 19.97 -23.23
C THR A 123 -10.58 20.96 -22.11
N PRO A 124 -9.87 22.11 -21.99
CA PRO A 124 -10.04 23.03 -20.85
C PRO A 124 -11.45 23.63 -20.75
N LYS A 125 -12.18 23.74 -21.86
CA LYS A 125 -13.56 24.23 -21.85
C LYS A 125 -14.51 23.27 -21.11
N GLU A 126 -14.32 21.96 -21.28
CA GLU A 126 -15.11 20.93 -20.60
C GLU A 126 -14.78 20.88 -19.11
N ALA A 127 -13.50 20.99 -18.77
CA ALA A 127 -13.06 21.06 -17.37
C ALA A 127 -13.66 22.28 -16.63
N MET A 128 -13.74 23.43 -17.29
CA MET A 128 -14.34 24.65 -16.71
C MET A 128 -15.87 24.59 -16.65
N ALA A 129 -16.51 23.82 -17.52
CA ALA A 129 -17.97 23.68 -17.53
C ALA A 129 -18.50 22.75 -16.44
N SER A 130 -17.64 21.90 -15.84
CA SER A 130 -18.03 20.93 -14.82
C SER A 130 -18.31 21.56 -13.44
N THR A 131 -17.87 22.81 -13.22
CA THR A 131 -18.08 23.53 -11.95
C THR A 131 -18.59 24.96 -12.18
N PRO A 132 -19.46 25.51 -11.28
CA PRO A 132 -19.94 26.87 -11.40
C PRO A 132 -18.79 27.90 -11.34
N LEU A 133 -18.89 28.96 -12.15
CA LEU A 133 -17.87 30.01 -12.25
C LEU A 133 -17.53 30.65 -10.87
N TRP A 134 -18.54 30.90 -10.03
CA TRP A 134 -18.34 31.48 -8.71
C TRP A 134 -17.49 30.60 -7.83
N LEU A 135 -17.66 29.27 -7.90
CA LEU A 135 -16.86 28.31 -7.14
C LEU A 135 -15.41 28.32 -7.61
N ASN A 136 -15.17 28.30 -8.93
CA ASN A 136 -13.82 28.40 -9.49
C ASN A 136 -13.11 29.69 -9.04
N LEU A 137 -13.83 30.83 -8.98
CA LEU A 137 -13.29 32.09 -8.46
C LEU A 137 -12.94 31.98 -6.98
N CYS A 138 -13.84 31.44 -6.16
CA CYS A 138 -13.59 31.24 -4.72
C CYS A 138 -12.38 30.32 -4.46
N LEU A 139 -12.28 29.20 -5.17
CA LEU A 139 -11.17 28.26 -5.03
C LEU A 139 -9.84 28.88 -5.50
N THR A 140 -9.87 29.66 -6.59
CA THR A 140 -8.69 30.41 -7.06
C THR A 140 -8.23 31.44 -6.03
N LEU A 141 -9.15 32.20 -5.44
CA LEU A 141 -8.83 33.17 -4.39
C LEU A 141 -8.29 32.48 -3.14
N LEU A 142 -8.87 31.36 -2.74
CA LEU A 142 -8.37 30.52 -1.64
C LEU A 142 -6.94 30.07 -1.90
N MET A 143 -6.66 29.53 -3.09
CA MET A 143 -5.33 29.11 -3.51
C MET A 143 -4.33 30.26 -3.42
N LEU A 144 -4.65 31.40 -4.02
CA LEU A 144 -3.77 32.57 -4.01
C LEU A 144 -3.54 33.09 -2.59
N GLY A 145 -4.57 33.13 -1.73
CA GLY A 145 -4.45 33.49 -0.33
C GLY A 145 -3.51 32.56 0.45
N CYS A 146 -3.64 31.25 0.25
CA CYS A 146 -2.76 30.24 0.84
C CYS A 146 -1.31 30.40 0.35
N VAL A 147 -1.11 30.63 -0.94
CA VAL A 147 0.24 30.87 -1.50
C VAL A 147 0.86 32.11 -0.90
N VAL A 148 0.15 33.23 -0.88
CA VAL A 148 0.65 34.51 -0.34
C VAL A 148 1.01 34.39 1.14
N LEU A 149 0.11 33.79 1.95
CA LEU A 149 0.35 33.59 3.37
C LEU A 149 1.53 32.67 3.62
N SER A 150 1.58 31.53 2.95
CA SER A 150 2.68 30.56 3.09
C SER A 150 4.02 31.17 2.66
N PHE A 151 4.04 31.91 1.56
CA PHE A 151 5.24 32.57 1.07
C PHE A 151 5.71 33.70 2.01
N TRP A 152 4.77 34.46 2.60
CA TRP A 152 5.07 35.44 3.63
C TRP A 152 5.70 34.78 4.86
N VAL A 153 5.12 33.67 5.37
CA VAL A 153 5.67 32.89 6.50
C VAL A 153 7.08 32.40 6.17
N PHE A 154 7.26 31.81 4.96
CA PHE A 154 8.57 31.36 4.51
C PHE A 154 9.59 32.50 4.51
N ARG A 155 9.28 33.64 3.90
CA ARG A 155 10.20 34.79 3.84
C ARG A 155 10.54 35.33 5.22
N ARG A 156 9.54 35.42 6.11
CA ARG A 156 9.67 36.05 7.44
C ARG A 156 10.40 35.18 8.44
N TYR A 157 10.15 33.88 8.47
CA TYR A 157 10.62 32.98 9.53
C TYR A 157 11.69 31.98 9.10
N VAL A 158 11.73 31.62 7.81
CA VAL A 158 12.67 30.64 7.27
C VAL A 158 13.80 31.33 6.51
N LEU A 159 13.49 32.03 5.45
CA LEU A 159 14.49 32.61 4.53
C LEU A 159 15.31 33.71 5.18
N LYS A 160 14.72 34.54 6.06
CA LYS A 160 15.42 35.64 6.75
C LYS A 160 16.63 35.13 7.54
N GLY A 161 16.61 33.90 8.04
CA GLY A 161 17.70 33.29 8.81
C GLY A 161 18.87 32.78 7.99
N LEU A 162 18.72 32.68 6.66
CA LEU A 162 19.78 32.20 5.77
C LEU A 162 20.78 33.31 5.50
N ARG A 163 21.81 33.38 6.33
CA ARG A 163 22.93 34.35 6.22
C ARG A 163 24.26 33.59 6.25
N TYR A 164 25.12 33.80 5.26
CA TYR A 164 26.40 33.10 5.16
C TYR A 164 27.40 33.86 4.30
N LYS A 165 28.68 33.49 4.43
CA LYS A 165 29.75 33.86 3.47
C LYS A 165 30.09 32.60 2.66
N ARG A 166 30.42 32.78 1.37
CA ARG A 166 30.93 31.73 0.49
C ARG A 166 32.29 31.18 0.95
N GLY A 167 32.71 30.03 0.39
CA GLY A 167 34.05 29.46 0.63
C GLY A 167 34.14 28.45 1.77
N ASN A 168 33.06 28.06 2.41
CA ASN A 168 33.09 26.98 3.40
C ASN A 168 32.89 25.60 2.76
N TYR A 169 33.98 24.98 2.31
CA TYR A 169 33.98 23.70 1.60
C TYR A 169 33.50 22.52 2.45
N TRP A 170 33.58 22.60 3.78
CA TRP A 170 32.96 21.60 4.67
C TRP A 170 31.43 21.50 4.52
N GLY A 171 30.83 22.48 3.86
CA GLY A 171 29.42 22.42 3.49
C GLY A 171 29.10 21.29 2.53
N ILE A 172 30.02 20.91 1.64
CA ILE A 172 29.78 19.88 0.62
C ILE A 172 29.47 18.52 1.25
N PRO A 173 30.38 17.90 2.04
CA PRO A 173 30.10 16.59 2.63
C PRO A 173 28.93 16.63 3.62
N ILE A 174 28.75 17.72 4.36
CA ILE A 174 27.66 17.86 5.32
C ILE A 174 26.30 17.86 4.59
N PHE A 175 26.15 18.65 3.52
CA PHE A 175 24.86 18.70 2.80
C PHE A 175 24.61 17.46 1.95
N LEU A 176 25.66 16.78 1.45
CA LEU A 176 25.52 15.45 0.84
C LEU A 176 25.01 14.44 1.87
N LEU A 177 25.56 14.45 3.07
CA LEU A 177 25.13 13.53 4.13
C LEU A 177 23.70 13.82 4.59
N ILE A 178 23.33 15.09 4.75
CA ILE A 178 21.95 15.48 5.11
C ILE A 178 20.98 15.10 3.99
N GLY A 179 21.30 15.41 2.73
CA GLY A 179 20.49 15.03 1.57
C GLY A 179 20.34 13.52 1.47
N GLY A 180 21.43 12.76 1.67
CA GLY A 180 21.40 11.30 1.69
C GLY A 180 20.58 10.74 2.85
N ALA A 181 20.66 11.33 4.04
CA ALA A 181 19.86 10.92 5.20
C ALA A 181 18.34 11.10 4.98
N MET A 182 17.93 12.00 4.09
CA MET A 182 16.51 12.18 3.74
C MET A 182 15.92 10.99 2.98
N ILE A 183 16.73 10.05 2.55
CA ILE A 183 16.21 8.80 1.97
C ILE A 183 15.37 8.03 2.99
N LEU A 184 15.65 8.18 4.29
CA LEU A 184 14.89 7.51 5.36
C LEU A 184 13.43 8.01 5.43
N PRO A 185 13.14 9.31 5.61
CA PRO A 185 11.76 9.79 5.60
C PRO A 185 11.10 9.66 4.22
N VAL A 186 11.85 9.83 3.13
CA VAL A 186 11.34 9.64 1.76
C VAL A 186 10.85 8.22 1.55
N ARG A 187 11.61 7.23 1.99
CA ARG A 187 11.26 5.82 1.89
C ARG A 187 10.24 5.36 2.95
N GLY A 188 10.04 6.14 4.03
CA GLY A 188 9.16 5.80 5.14
C GLY A 188 9.83 4.98 6.24
N GLY A 189 11.15 4.78 6.18
CA GLY A 189 11.94 4.04 7.16
C GLY A 189 12.95 3.09 6.52
N VAL A 190 13.36 2.09 7.28
CA VAL A 190 14.33 1.04 6.87
C VAL A 190 13.64 -0.25 6.43
N ASN A 191 12.31 -0.30 6.49
CA ASN A 191 11.51 -1.46 6.11
C ASN A 191 11.74 -1.88 4.66
N LEU A 192 11.37 -3.10 4.32
CA LEU A 192 11.55 -3.64 2.97
C LEU A 192 10.73 -2.85 1.93
N ALA A 193 9.50 -2.50 2.28
CA ALA A 193 8.60 -1.76 1.42
C ALA A 193 8.93 -0.26 1.37
N PRO A 194 9.03 0.35 0.18
CA PRO A 194 8.98 1.80 0.06
C PRO A 194 7.58 2.31 0.41
N LEU A 195 7.52 3.55 0.90
CA LEU A 195 6.27 4.21 1.26
C LEU A 195 5.33 4.30 0.06
N ASN A 196 4.07 3.99 0.28
CA ASN A 196 2.97 4.12 -0.69
C ASN A 196 1.73 4.71 0.00
N SER A 197 0.70 5.09 -0.76
CA SER A 197 -0.51 5.72 -0.21
C SER A 197 -1.26 4.81 0.77
N SER A 198 -1.19 3.48 0.58
CA SER A 198 -1.87 2.52 1.47
C SER A 198 -1.24 2.39 2.85
N ALA A 199 0.03 2.81 3.02
CA ALA A 199 0.76 2.71 4.27
C ALA A 199 0.16 3.52 5.44
N VAL A 200 -0.79 4.43 5.14
CA VAL A 200 -1.51 5.23 6.14
C VAL A 200 -2.96 4.77 6.35
N PHE A 201 -3.40 3.68 5.70
CA PHE A 201 -4.73 3.13 5.89
C PHE A 201 -4.81 2.38 7.22
N TYR A 202 -5.85 2.67 7.99
CA TYR A 202 -6.02 2.12 9.34
C TYR A 202 -7.46 1.70 9.68
N HIS A 203 -8.46 2.17 8.92
CA HIS A 203 -9.87 1.94 9.23
C HIS A 203 -10.50 0.97 8.24
N ALA A 204 -11.10 -0.14 8.76
CA ALA A 204 -11.68 -1.20 7.94
C ALA A 204 -12.96 -0.78 7.18
N GLU A 205 -13.79 0.09 7.78
CA GLU A 205 -15.13 0.41 7.28
C GLU A 205 -15.24 1.85 6.75
N ASN A 206 -14.47 2.78 7.31
CA ASN A 206 -14.55 4.19 6.93
C ASN A 206 -13.42 4.57 5.98
N MET A 207 -13.71 4.53 4.68
CA MET A 207 -12.73 4.93 3.66
C MET A 207 -12.40 6.41 3.71
N TYR A 208 -13.34 7.26 4.07
CA TYR A 208 -13.06 8.68 4.25
C TYR A 208 -11.95 8.90 5.28
N ALA A 209 -12.00 8.18 6.41
CA ALA A 209 -10.96 8.21 7.43
C ALA A 209 -9.57 7.80 6.89
N ASN A 210 -9.52 6.76 6.06
CA ASN A 210 -8.29 6.32 5.40
C ASN A 210 -7.76 7.35 4.40
N GLN A 211 -8.64 7.90 3.56
CA GLN A 211 -8.27 8.92 2.58
C GLN A 211 -7.83 10.21 3.26
N ALA A 212 -8.49 10.65 4.33
CA ALA A 212 -8.12 11.86 5.07
C ALA A 212 -6.70 11.79 5.67
N ALA A 213 -6.15 10.60 5.88
CA ALA A 213 -4.77 10.41 6.31
C ALA A 213 -3.75 10.59 5.16
N VAL A 214 -4.18 10.45 3.91
CA VAL A 214 -3.31 10.59 2.73
C VAL A 214 -2.94 12.07 2.49
N ASN A 215 -1.72 12.31 2.03
CA ASN A 215 -1.32 13.64 1.55
C ASN A 215 -1.64 13.75 0.06
N ALA A 216 -2.58 14.62 -0.31
CA ALA A 216 -3.05 14.76 -1.68
C ALA A 216 -1.93 15.08 -2.69
N VAL A 217 -0.98 15.95 -2.32
CA VAL A 217 0.15 16.33 -3.19
C VAL A 217 1.12 15.18 -3.37
N TRP A 218 1.43 14.46 -2.28
CA TRP A 218 2.26 13.27 -2.34
C TRP A 218 1.60 12.19 -3.23
N ASN A 219 0.30 11.96 -3.04
CA ASN A 219 -0.48 11.02 -3.84
C ASN A 219 -0.47 11.38 -5.32
N PHE A 220 -0.73 12.63 -5.66
CA PHE A 220 -0.72 13.11 -7.04
C PHE A 220 0.65 12.90 -7.72
N ILE A 221 1.75 13.23 -7.02
CA ILE A 221 3.11 13.00 -7.55
C ILE A 221 3.37 11.51 -7.73
N TYR A 222 2.96 10.68 -6.76
CA TYR A 222 3.10 9.23 -6.82
C TYR A 222 2.37 8.65 -8.03
N GLU A 223 1.11 9.02 -8.23
CA GLU A 223 0.29 8.61 -9.37
C GLU A 223 0.89 9.08 -10.70
N LEU A 224 1.38 10.33 -10.76
CA LEU A 224 2.04 10.89 -11.93
C LEU A 224 3.30 10.07 -12.33
N MET A 225 4.10 9.67 -11.35
CA MET A 225 5.31 8.86 -11.58
C MET A 225 4.99 7.42 -12.01
N HIS A 226 3.81 6.91 -11.65
CA HIS A 226 3.38 5.54 -11.96
C HIS A 226 2.36 5.46 -13.11
N MET A 227 2.01 6.59 -13.71
CA MET A 227 1.05 6.68 -14.80
C MET A 227 1.46 5.80 -15.98
N LYS A 228 0.57 4.89 -16.37
CA LYS A 228 0.71 4.07 -17.57
C LYS A 228 -0.45 4.37 -18.53
N ASN A 229 -0.13 4.62 -19.78
CA ASN A 229 -1.17 4.81 -20.80
C ASN A 229 -1.71 3.44 -21.21
N LEU A 230 -2.88 3.08 -20.69
CA LEU A 230 -3.50 1.77 -20.87
C LEU A 230 -4.61 1.77 -21.93
N ASP A 231 -5.15 2.94 -22.29
CA ASP A 231 -6.41 3.09 -23.03
C ASP A 231 -6.41 2.45 -24.44
N LYS A 232 -5.25 2.23 -25.03
CA LYS A 232 -5.15 1.68 -26.39
C LYS A 232 -4.48 0.32 -26.49
N LYS A 233 -3.87 -0.15 -25.40
CA LYS A 233 -2.96 -1.31 -25.48
C LYS A 233 -3.66 -2.66 -25.36
N TYR A 234 -4.86 -2.69 -24.81
CA TYR A 234 -5.59 -3.92 -24.46
C TYR A 234 -7.02 -3.96 -25.00
N ASN A 235 -7.35 -3.09 -25.94
CA ASN A 235 -8.65 -3.09 -26.60
C ASN A 235 -8.59 -3.99 -27.84
N TYR A 236 -8.81 -5.29 -27.66
CA TYR A 236 -8.68 -6.30 -28.71
C TYR A 236 -9.99 -6.62 -29.43
N LEU A 237 -11.13 -6.37 -28.78
CA LEU A 237 -12.44 -6.70 -29.30
C LEU A 237 -13.37 -5.48 -29.20
N PRO A 238 -14.35 -5.34 -30.13
CA PRO A 238 -15.42 -4.37 -30.00
C PRO A 238 -16.20 -4.57 -28.69
N GLU A 239 -16.71 -3.50 -28.08
CA GLU A 239 -17.37 -3.52 -26.78
C GLU A 239 -18.54 -4.52 -26.69
N GLN A 240 -19.31 -4.66 -27.79
CA GLN A 240 -20.42 -5.61 -27.87
C GLN A 240 -19.95 -7.07 -27.86
N GLU A 241 -18.83 -7.38 -28.51
CA GLU A 241 -18.24 -8.72 -28.48
C GLU A 241 -17.63 -9.04 -27.10
N VAL A 242 -17.03 -8.04 -26.44
CA VAL A 242 -16.50 -8.20 -25.07
C VAL A 242 -17.61 -8.65 -24.13
N ALA A 243 -18.78 -7.98 -24.17
CA ALA A 243 -19.91 -8.33 -23.32
C ALA A 243 -20.36 -9.78 -23.53
N GLN A 244 -20.49 -10.22 -24.78
CA GLN A 244 -20.89 -11.60 -25.10
C GLN A 244 -19.86 -12.65 -24.64
N VAL A 245 -18.57 -12.37 -24.86
CA VAL A 245 -17.48 -13.28 -24.43
C VAL A 245 -17.44 -13.38 -22.91
N VAL A 246 -17.53 -12.24 -22.20
CA VAL A 246 -17.51 -12.21 -20.73
C VAL A 246 -18.74 -12.96 -20.19
N ASP A 247 -19.92 -12.71 -20.72
CA ASP A 247 -21.15 -13.38 -20.30
C ASP A 247 -21.04 -14.90 -20.48
N SER A 248 -20.51 -15.34 -21.64
CA SER A 248 -20.26 -16.75 -21.91
C SER A 248 -19.24 -17.40 -20.97
N LEU A 249 -18.15 -16.69 -20.64
CA LEU A 249 -17.08 -17.18 -19.74
C LEU A 249 -17.51 -17.19 -18.27
N MET A 250 -18.36 -16.25 -17.87
CA MET A 250 -18.85 -16.13 -16.50
C MET A 250 -20.14 -16.92 -16.26
N HIS A 251 -20.71 -17.48 -17.33
CA HIS A 251 -21.90 -18.32 -17.19
C HIS A 251 -21.55 -19.61 -16.46
N THR A 252 -22.07 -19.73 -15.25
CA THR A 252 -21.92 -20.92 -14.43
C THR A 252 -23.18 -21.76 -14.53
N GLY A 253 -23.06 -23.09 -14.69
CA GLY A 253 -24.21 -24.00 -14.67
C GLY A 253 -24.96 -23.87 -13.33
N THR A 254 -26.18 -24.33 -13.27
CA THR A 254 -27.07 -24.29 -12.09
C THR A 254 -27.00 -25.53 -11.23
N ASP A 255 -26.33 -26.57 -11.67
CA ASP A 255 -26.25 -27.86 -10.98
C ASP A 255 -24.87 -28.04 -10.34
N TYR A 256 -24.77 -27.72 -9.06
CA TYR A 256 -23.55 -27.86 -8.27
C TYR A 256 -23.71 -28.96 -7.23
N PRO A 257 -22.76 -29.90 -7.13
CA PRO A 257 -22.77 -30.87 -6.04
C PRO A 257 -22.60 -30.14 -4.69
N ARG A 258 -23.41 -30.52 -3.72
CA ARG A 258 -23.24 -30.02 -2.34
C ARG A 258 -22.01 -30.66 -1.71
N LEU A 259 -20.92 -29.89 -1.60
CA LEU A 259 -19.66 -30.36 -1.03
C LEU A 259 -19.60 -30.21 0.49
N LEU A 260 -20.29 -29.23 1.07
CA LEU A 260 -20.23 -28.90 2.47
C LEU A 260 -21.36 -29.61 3.25
N LYS A 261 -21.05 -30.11 4.44
CA LYS A 261 -21.99 -30.74 5.35
C LYS A 261 -22.89 -29.73 6.08
N THR A 262 -22.41 -28.49 6.24
CA THR A 262 -23.11 -27.39 6.89
C THR A 262 -23.25 -26.19 5.97
N GLU A 263 -24.24 -25.33 6.23
CA GLU A 263 -24.45 -24.08 5.48
C GLU A 263 -23.54 -22.95 5.97
N ARG A 264 -23.02 -23.05 7.20
CA ARG A 264 -22.18 -22.04 7.83
C ARG A 264 -20.92 -22.66 8.43
N PRO A 265 -20.00 -23.22 7.61
CA PRO A 265 -18.76 -23.79 8.11
C PRO A 265 -17.83 -22.69 8.62
N ASN A 266 -16.93 -23.03 9.52
CA ASN A 266 -15.74 -22.23 9.72
C ASN A 266 -14.82 -22.35 8.50
N ILE A 267 -14.16 -21.28 8.10
CA ILE A 267 -13.38 -21.23 6.88
C ILE A 267 -11.94 -20.81 7.21
N VAL A 268 -10.99 -21.64 6.82
CA VAL A 268 -9.56 -21.29 6.77
C VAL A 268 -9.14 -21.30 5.32
N PHE A 269 -8.80 -20.11 4.80
CA PHE A 269 -8.36 -19.95 3.41
C PHE A 269 -6.85 -19.77 3.39
N LEU A 270 -6.11 -20.74 2.83
CA LEU A 270 -4.67 -20.68 2.69
C LEU A 270 -4.30 -20.29 1.27
N LEU A 271 -3.72 -19.09 1.09
CA LEU A 271 -3.10 -18.68 -0.16
C LEU A 271 -1.61 -19.01 -0.09
N LEU A 272 -1.12 -19.82 -1.03
CA LEU A 272 0.24 -20.36 -0.97
C LEU A 272 1.15 -19.65 -1.96
N GLU A 273 2.21 -19.00 -1.45
CA GLU A 273 3.21 -18.29 -2.25
C GLU A 273 4.06 -19.29 -3.05
N SER A 274 4.25 -18.98 -4.31
CA SER A 274 5.12 -19.72 -5.23
C SER A 274 4.76 -21.20 -5.49
N PHE A 275 3.66 -21.70 -4.96
CA PHE A 275 3.22 -23.07 -5.23
C PHE A 275 2.79 -23.22 -6.69
N THR A 276 3.48 -24.08 -7.41
CA THR A 276 3.19 -24.46 -8.81
C THR A 276 2.82 -25.93 -8.90
N ALA A 277 1.97 -26.28 -9.83
CA ALA A 277 1.62 -27.68 -10.08
C ALA A 277 2.86 -28.56 -10.33
N ASN A 278 3.94 -28.00 -10.90
CA ASN A 278 5.19 -28.71 -11.12
C ASN A 278 5.90 -29.14 -9.82
N ALA A 279 5.61 -28.50 -8.68
CA ALA A 279 6.14 -28.86 -7.37
C ALA A 279 5.13 -29.68 -6.54
N VAL A 280 3.87 -29.83 -6.99
CA VAL A 280 2.81 -30.53 -6.26
C VAL A 280 2.58 -31.90 -6.87
N GLU A 281 3.05 -32.94 -6.21
CA GLU A 281 3.09 -34.31 -6.74
C GLU A 281 1.71 -34.82 -7.17
N VAL A 282 0.66 -34.61 -6.38
CA VAL A 282 -0.72 -35.05 -6.70
C VAL A 282 -1.28 -34.37 -7.96
N LEU A 283 -0.67 -33.28 -8.43
CA LEU A 283 -0.98 -32.60 -9.68
C LEU A 283 -0.02 -32.99 -10.83
N GLY A 284 0.80 -34.01 -10.64
CA GLY A 284 1.79 -34.48 -11.62
C GLY A 284 3.17 -33.81 -11.48
N GLY A 285 3.42 -33.12 -10.38
CA GLY A 285 4.70 -32.47 -10.10
C GLY A 285 5.75 -33.43 -9.52
N ILE A 286 6.87 -32.88 -9.03
CA ILE A 286 8.05 -33.62 -8.57
C ILE A 286 7.69 -34.42 -7.30
N PRO A 287 7.96 -35.75 -7.28
CA PRO A 287 7.66 -36.61 -6.14
C PRO A 287 8.40 -36.19 -4.87
N GLY A 288 7.74 -36.33 -3.72
CA GLY A 288 8.31 -36.08 -2.40
C GLY A 288 8.37 -34.61 -1.97
N VAL A 289 8.02 -33.65 -2.81
CA VAL A 289 8.04 -32.21 -2.49
C VAL A 289 6.88 -31.83 -1.56
N THR A 290 5.69 -32.35 -1.78
CA THR A 290 4.47 -31.95 -1.05
C THR A 290 3.71 -33.15 -0.45
N PRO A 291 4.33 -33.94 0.45
CA PRO A 291 3.69 -35.15 1.00
C PRO A 291 2.41 -34.85 1.82
N ASN A 292 2.32 -33.71 2.49
CA ASN A 292 1.16 -33.35 3.30
C ASN A 292 -0.03 -32.91 2.41
N LEU A 293 0.20 -32.12 1.35
CA LEU A 293 -0.84 -31.79 0.37
C LEU A 293 -1.32 -33.05 -0.37
N ASN A 294 -0.42 -33.98 -0.71
CA ASN A 294 -0.80 -35.26 -1.29
C ASN A 294 -1.72 -36.07 -0.38
N GLN A 295 -1.48 -36.02 0.94
CA GLN A 295 -2.36 -36.68 1.93
C GLN A 295 -3.71 -35.97 2.03
N LEU A 296 -3.72 -34.63 2.10
CA LEU A 296 -4.94 -33.82 2.16
C LEU A 296 -5.82 -34.02 0.92
N ALA A 297 -5.23 -34.19 -0.27
CA ALA A 297 -5.95 -34.46 -1.50
C ALA A 297 -6.74 -35.78 -1.47
N LYS A 298 -6.35 -36.74 -0.61
CA LYS A 298 -7.08 -38.00 -0.41
C LYS A 298 -8.26 -37.86 0.58
N GLU A 299 -8.24 -36.81 1.39
CA GLU A 299 -9.24 -36.56 2.43
C GLU A 299 -10.27 -35.53 2.04
N GLY A 300 -10.00 -34.74 1.00
CA GLY A 300 -10.82 -33.62 0.57
C GLY A 300 -11.17 -33.68 -0.93
N VAL A 301 -11.51 -32.53 -1.48
CA VAL A 301 -11.79 -32.36 -2.92
C VAL A 301 -10.60 -31.67 -3.56
N LEU A 302 -10.00 -32.31 -4.55
CA LEU A 302 -8.92 -31.75 -5.36
C LEU A 302 -9.48 -31.20 -6.68
N PHE A 303 -9.31 -29.89 -6.88
CA PHE A 303 -9.62 -29.25 -8.16
C PHE A 303 -8.36 -29.27 -9.04
N THR A 304 -8.39 -30.02 -10.12
CA THR A 304 -7.22 -30.24 -11.00
C THR A 304 -7.11 -29.25 -12.14
N ASN A 305 -8.10 -28.38 -12.34
CA ASN A 305 -8.17 -27.42 -13.45
C ASN A 305 -8.38 -25.98 -12.96
N ILE A 306 -7.59 -25.57 -11.93
CA ILE A 306 -7.59 -24.20 -11.42
C ILE A 306 -6.27 -23.54 -11.76
N TYR A 307 -6.34 -22.31 -12.27
CA TYR A 307 -5.18 -21.53 -12.70
C TYR A 307 -5.16 -20.16 -12.03
N ALA A 308 -3.98 -19.72 -11.62
CA ALA A 308 -3.78 -18.36 -11.17
C ALA A 308 -3.96 -17.38 -12.35
N THR A 309 -4.74 -16.32 -12.17
CA THR A 309 -4.99 -15.32 -13.20
C THR A 309 -3.86 -14.29 -13.33
N GLY A 310 -2.88 -14.30 -12.42
CA GLY A 310 -1.73 -13.40 -12.40
C GLY A 310 -0.47 -14.11 -11.92
N SER A 311 0.68 -13.66 -12.43
CA SER A 311 2.00 -14.24 -12.15
C SER A 311 2.66 -13.72 -10.86
N ARG A 312 2.02 -12.84 -10.13
CA ARG A 312 2.54 -12.23 -8.89
C ARG A 312 1.47 -12.12 -7.83
N SER A 313 1.88 -12.20 -6.56
CA SER A 313 1.01 -12.15 -5.39
C SER A 313 0.22 -10.85 -5.27
N ASP A 314 0.77 -9.71 -5.67
CA ASP A 314 0.08 -8.42 -5.72
C ASP A 314 -1.13 -8.39 -6.68
N ARG A 315 -1.19 -9.33 -7.62
CA ARG A 315 -2.32 -9.55 -8.53
C ARG A 315 -3.20 -10.70 -8.07
N GLY A 316 -2.58 -11.82 -7.67
CA GLY A 316 -3.27 -13.02 -7.23
C GLY A 316 -4.11 -12.78 -5.98
N MET A 317 -3.64 -11.95 -5.05
CA MET A 317 -4.36 -11.59 -3.83
C MET A 317 -5.69 -10.89 -4.13
N VAL A 318 -5.68 -9.89 -5.03
CA VAL A 318 -6.91 -9.20 -5.45
C VAL A 318 -7.85 -10.17 -6.14
N ALA A 319 -7.32 -11.01 -7.04
CA ALA A 319 -8.14 -12.01 -7.72
C ALA A 319 -8.78 -13.01 -6.75
N ALA A 320 -8.04 -13.47 -5.75
CA ALA A 320 -8.54 -14.38 -4.73
C ALA A 320 -9.63 -13.75 -3.85
N ILE A 321 -9.44 -12.48 -3.42
CA ILE A 321 -10.38 -11.79 -2.51
C ILE A 321 -11.60 -11.23 -3.23
N SER A 322 -11.44 -10.75 -4.47
CA SER A 322 -12.49 -10.03 -5.20
C SER A 322 -13.12 -10.84 -6.34
N ALA A 323 -12.64 -12.06 -6.58
CA ALA A 323 -13.06 -12.93 -7.72
C ALA A 323 -12.96 -12.23 -9.09
N VAL A 324 -12.04 -11.27 -9.24
CA VAL A 324 -11.82 -10.52 -10.48
C VAL A 324 -10.51 -10.98 -11.11
N PRO A 325 -10.52 -11.38 -12.39
CA PRO A 325 -9.29 -11.75 -13.09
C PRO A 325 -8.24 -10.64 -13.05
N SER A 326 -6.98 -11.02 -12.92
CA SER A 326 -5.87 -10.09 -12.86
C SER A 326 -5.75 -9.26 -14.14
N HIS A 327 -5.59 -7.95 -14.00
CA HIS A 327 -5.33 -7.08 -15.16
C HIS A 327 -3.91 -7.35 -15.72
N PRO A 328 -3.74 -7.51 -17.04
CA PRO A 328 -2.45 -7.92 -17.63
C PRO A 328 -1.31 -6.90 -17.43
N ALA A 329 -1.62 -5.61 -17.32
CA ALA A 329 -0.61 -4.56 -17.26
C ALA A 329 -0.40 -3.95 -15.88
N VAL A 330 -1.41 -3.94 -15.01
CA VAL A 330 -1.37 -3.26 -13.71
C VAL A 330 -1.75 -4.21 -12.59
N ALA A 331 -1.13 -4.00 -11.42
CA ALA A 331 -1.56 -4.61 -10.19
C ALA A 331 -2.66 -3.74 -9.57
N MET A 332 -3.90 -4.21 -9.59
CA MET A 332 -5.07 -3.49 -9.08
C MET A 332 -4.91 -3.07 -7.62
N ILE A 333 -4.14 -3.82 -6.83
CA ILE A 333 -3.88 -3.53 -5.43
C ILE A 333 -3.26 -2.14 -5.19
N LYS A 334 -2.63 -1.57 -6.20
CA LYS A 334 -2.05 -0.21 -6.16
C LYS A 334 -3.10 0.90 -6.32
N TYR A 335 -4.34 0.53 -6.61
CA TYR A 335 -5.46 1.44 -6.81
C TYR A 335 -6.58 1.14 -5.81
N PRO A 336 -6.42 1.51 -4.52
CA PRO A 336 -7.36 1.19 -3.45
C PRO A 336 -8.81 1.57 -3.77
N ASN A 337 -9.01 2.73 -4.42
CA ASN A 337 -10.33 3.21 -4.82
C ASN A 337 -11.03 2.25 -5.79
N LYS A 338 -10.27 1.67 -6.73
CA LYS A 338 -10.81 0.70 -7.69
C LYS A 338 -11.15 -0.64 -7.04
N ILE A 339 -10.41 -1.01 -6.00
CA ILE A 339 -10.69 -2.23 -5.21
C ILE A 339 -11.97 -2.06 -4.39
N MET A 340 -12.21 -0.88 -3.84
CA MET A 340 -13.42 -0.61 -3.05
C MET A 340 -14.72 -0.84 -3.82
N GLU A 341 -14.73 -0.54 -5.12
CA GLU A 341 -15.86 -0.74 -6.01
C GLU A 341 -16.10 -2.22 -6.36
N ARG A 342 -15.20 -3.13 -5.93
CA ARG A 342 -15.28 -4.56 -6.25
C ARG A 342 -15.86 -5.35 -5.08
N PRO A 343 -16.56 -6.45 -5.35
CA PRO A 343 -16.95 -7.39 -4.31
C PRO A 343 -15.70 -7.92 -3.60
N ARG A 344 -15.82 -8.21 -2.33
CA ARG A 344 -14.76 -8.79 -1.50
C ARG A 344 -15.38 -9.85 -0.60
N PHE A 345 -15.20 -11.11 -0.95
CA PHE A 345 -15.89 -12.21 -0.27
C PHE A 345 -15.73 -12.24 1.26
N PRO A 346 -14.62 -11.74 1.88
CA PRO A 346 -14.59 -11.63 3.33
C PRO A 346 -15.63 -10.65 3.89
N LYS A 347 -15.95 -9.56 3.16
CA LYS A 347 -16.99 -8.61 3.56
C LYS A 347 -18.39 -9.23 3.44
N ASP A 348 -18.65 -9.96 2.37
CA ASP A 348 -19.92 -10.69 2.21
C ASP A 348 -20.12 -11.70 3.36
N LEU A 349 -19.04 -12.35 3.81
CA LEU A 349 -19.07 -13.24 4.95
C LEU A 349 -19.25 -12.50 6.29
N GLU A 350 -18.68 -11.30 6.46
CA GLU A 350 -18.93 -10.44 7.62
C GLU A 350 -20.40 -10.06 7.72
N GLU A 351 -21.03 -9.66 6.62
CA GLU A 351 -22.47 -9.38 6.54
C GLU A 351 -23.31 -10.62 6.88
N ALA A 352 -22.80 -11.80 6.54
CA ALA A 352 -23.39 -13.07 6.96
C ALA A 352 -23.07 -13.45 8.42
N GLY A 353 -22.37 -12.60 9.18
CA GLY A 353 -22.09 -12.77 10.61
C GLY A 353 -20.84 -13.57 10.94
N TYR A 354 -19.91 -13.73 10.01
CA TYR A 354 -18.58 -14.30 10.26
C TYR A 354 -17.65 -13.28 10.90
N SER A 355 -16.74 -13.74 11.78
CA SER A 355 -15.56 -12.96 12.13
C SER A 355 -14.45 -13.22 11.11
N THR A 356 -13.81 -12.16 10.61
CA THR A 356 -12.79 -12.28 9.56
C THR A 356 -11.44 -11.78 10.06
N ARG A 357 -10.35 -12.49 9.68
CA ARG A 357 -8.99 -12.09 9.98
C ARG A 357 -8.01 -12.54 8.91
N TYR A 358 -7.02 -11.70 8.65
CA TYR A 358 -5.96 -11.97 7.69
C TYR A 358 -4.62 -12.18 8.39
N TYR A 359 -3.84 -13.17 7.94
CA TYR A 359 -2.54 -13.51 8.49
C TYR A 359 -1.46 -13.39 7.40
N TYR A 360 -0.50 -12.55 7.66
CA TYR A 360 0.65 -12.31 6.79
C TYR A 360 1.87 -11.97 7.62
N ALA A 361 2.76 -12.93 7.81
CA ALA A 361 3.93 -12.79 8.68
C ALA A 361 5.08 -11.96 8.06
N GLY A 362 4.79 -11.11 7.10
CA GLY A 362 5.71 -10.17 6.46
C GLY A 362 5.31 -8.72 6.63
N ASP A 363 6.09 -7.82 5.99
CA ASP A 363 5.81 -6.38 5.95
C ASP A 363 4.54 -6.10 5.14
N ILE A 364 3.44 -5.79 5.81
CA ILE A 364 2.12 -5.57 5.21
C ILE A 364 2.08 -4.35 4.28
N ASP A 365 3.05 -3.43 4.38
CA ASP A 365 3.18 -2.29 3.49
C ASP A 365 3.83 -2.67 2.15
N PHE A 366 4.47 -3.84 2.08
CA PHE A 366 5.00 -4.37 0.83
C PHE A 366 3.87 -4.65 -0.17
N GLY A 367 4.08 -4.28 -1.43
CA GLY A 367 3.10 -4.52 -2.49
C GLY A 367 1.74 -3.83 -2.33
N SER A 368 1.60 -2.91 -1.37
CA SER A 368 0.33 -2.22 -1.04
C SER A 368 -0.75 -3.13 -0.43
N PHE A 369 -0.36 -4.23 0.23
CA PHE A 369 -1.28 -5.19 0.83
C PHE A 369 -2.14 -4.57 1.94
N ARG A 370 -1.58 -3.62 2.71
CA ARG A 370 -2.29 -2.98 3.83
C ARG A 370 -3.67 -2.46 3.43
N SER A 371 -3.79 -1.72 2.32
CA SER A 371 -5.09 -1.16 1.91
C SER A 371 -6.11 -2.25 1.59
N LEU A 372 -5.73 -3.27 0.81
CA LEU A 372 -6.63 -4.38 0.47
C LEU A 372 -7.08 -5.13 1.72
N VAL A 373 -6.13 -5.47 2.62
CA VAL A 373 -6.41 -6.23 3.83
C VAL A 373 -7.28 -5.42 4.80
N THR A 374 -6.91 -4.16 5.06
CA THR A 374 -7.68 -3.27 5.95
C THR A 374 -9.12 -3.09 5.49
N MET A 375 -9.35 -3.00 4.17
CA MET A 375 -10.69 -2.84 3.61
C MET A 375 -11.49 -4.14 3.51
N SER A 376 -10.83 -5.30 3.64
CA SER A 376 -11.47 -6.60 3.39
C SER A 376 -11.70 -7.44 4.65
N PHE A 377 -11.00 -7.16 5.75
CA PHE A 377 -11.04 -7.97 6.97
C PHE A 377 -11.21 -7.10 8.21
N GLN A 378 -11.85 -7.64 9.26
CA GLN A 378 -12.01 -6.98 10.57
C GLN A 378 -10.69 -6.86 11.34
N GLY A 379 -9.74 -7.76 11.10
CA GLY A 379 -8.44 -7.75 11.75
C GLY A 379 -7.35 -8.36 10.89
N MET A 380 -6.11 -8.07 11.25
CA MET A 380 -4.94 -8.66 10.62
C MET A 380 -3.90 -9.04 11.67
N VAL A 381 -3.07 -10.01 11.32
CA VAL A 381 -1.83 -10.39 12.02
C VAL A 381 -0.70 -10.18 11.01
N THR A 382 0.29 -9.39 11.37
CA THR A 382 1.42 -9.00 10.51
C THR A 382 2.74 -9.33 11.17
N GLU A 383 3.88 -9.05 10.54
CA GLU A 383 5.20 -9.23 11.14
C GLU A 383 5.31 -8.53 12.51
N ASP A 384 4.67 -7.38 12.69
CA ASP A 384 4.73 -6.58 13.92
C ASP A 384 4.05 -7.26 15.13
N ASP A 385 3.23 -8.28 14.90
CA ASP A 385 2.55 -9.04 15.96
C ASP A 385 3.38 -10.20 16.50
N PHE A 386 4.57 -10.43 15.97
CA PHE A 386 5.49 -11.47 16.42
C PHE A 386 6.62 -10.89 17.26
N SER A 387 7.16 -11.71 18.17
CA SER A 387 8.25 -11.33 19.08
C SER A 387 9.11 -12.54 19.45
N GLY A 388 10.16 -12.32 20.25
CA GLY A 388 11.01 -13.38 20.79
C GLY A 388 11.70 -14.20 19.70
N GLU A 389 11.57 -15.52 19.78
CA GLU A 389 12.23 -16.46 18.87
C GLU A 389 11.81 -16.29 17.42
N ALA A 390 10.53 -16.03 17.17
CA ALA A 390 10.00 -15.82 15.82
C ALA A 390 10.71 -14.65 15.11
N MET A 391 10.90 -13.53 15.82
CA MET A 391 11.60 -12.36 15.29
C MET A 391 13.12 -12.56 15.24
N ALA A 392 13.69 -13.33 16.16
CA ALA A 392 15.13 -13.64 16.13
C ALA A 392 15.50 -14.52 14.92
N ASN A 393 14.59 -15.40 14.50
CA ASN A 393 14.78 -16.32 13.38
C ASN A 393 14.12 -15.83 12.08
N ARG A 394 13.75 -14.53 11.99
CA ARG A 394 13.14 -13.98 10.77
C ARG A 394 14.12 -14.03 9.59
N PHE A 395 13.55 -14.14 8.40
CA PHE A 395 14.29 -14.01 7.15
C PHE A 395 13.99 -12.67 6.47
N LYS A 396 14.48 -12.48 5.26
CA LYS A 396 14.36 -11.20 4.52
C LYS A 396 12.93 -10.67 4.41
N TRP A 397 11.93 -11.54 4.28
CA TRP A 397 10.56 -11.16 3.97
C TRP A 397 9.64 -11.15 5.19
N GLY A 398 10.11 -11.63 6.32
CA GLY A 398 9.32 -11.67 7.55
C GLY A 398 9.61 -12.89 8.41
N VAL A 399 8.60 -13.35 9.13
CA VAL A 399 8.67 -14.50 10.03
C VAL A 399 8.33 -15.77 9.26
N HIS A 400 9.03 -16.88 9.59
CA HIS A 400 8.81 -18.16 8.93
C HIS A 400 7.42 -18.76 9.17
N ASP A 401 6.94 -19.54 8.20
CA ASP A 401 5.59 -20.11 8.15
C ASP A 401 5.21 -20.90 9.40
N GLN A 402 6.17 -21.61 10.04
CA GLN A 402 5.89 -22.34 11.28
C GLN A 402 5.30 -21.47 12.39
N TYR A 403 5.81 -20.25 12.56
CA TYR A 403 5.32 -19.31 13.58
C TYR A 403 3.96 -18.70 13.18
N MET A 404 3.77 -18.43 11.88
CA MET A 404 2.49 -17.92 11.37
C MET A 404 1.38 -18.97 11.56
N PHE A 405 1.61 -20.23 11.20
CA PHE A 405 0.64 -21.30 11.35
C PHE A 405 0.37 -21.64 12.83
N GLU A 406 1.38 -21.53 13.71
CA GLU A 406 1.15 -21.66 15.16
C GLU A 406 0.22 -20.58 15.67
N ARG A 407 0.46 -19.32 15.30
CA ARG A 407 -0.39 -18.20 15.66
C ARG A 407 -1.81 -18.36 15.10
N LEU A 408 -1.94 -18.80 13.87
CA LEU A 408 -3.24 -19.08 13.24
C LEU A 408 -4.00 -20.16 14.05
N TYR A 409 -3.33 -21.25 14.43
CA TYR A 409 -3.92 -22.31 15.25
C TYR A 409 -4.39 -21.80 16.61
N GLU A 410 -3.56 -21.03 17.32
CA GLU A 410 -3.93 -20.44 18.61
C GLU A 410 -5.15 -19.51 18.52
N ASP A 411 -5.23 -18.72 17.47
CA ASP A 411 -6.34 -17.78 17.26
C ASP A 411 -7.62 -18.51 16.85
N ILE A 412 -7.54 -19.55 16.02
CA ILE A 412 -8.69 -20.40 15.65
C ILE A 412 -9.27 -21.11 16.90
N ALA A 413 -8.41 -21.60 17.79
CA ALA A 413 -8.83 -22.27 19.01
C ALA A 413 -9.67 -21.36 19.94
N LYS A 414 -9.54 -20.05 19.80
CA LYS A 414 -10.24 -19.03 20.60
C LYS A 414 -11.29 -18.26 19.78
N ALA A 415 -11.44 -18.58 18.50
CA ALA A 415 -12.25 -17.80 17.57
C ALA A 415 -13.75 -17.92 17.90
N ARG A 416 -14.48 -16.80 17.77
CA ARG A 416 -15.94 -16.81 17.74
C ARG A 416 -16.42 -17.40 16.41
N GLN A 417 -17.23 -18.41 16.49
CA GLN A 417 -17.82 -19.06 15.29
C GLN A 417 -19.09 -18.34 14.83
N PRO A 418 -19.40 -18.35 13.54
CA PRO A 418 -18.51 -18.80 12.49
C PRO A 418 -17.40 -17.78 12.20
N PHE A 419 -16.26 -18.27 11.73
CA PHE A 419 -15.14 -17.44 11.36
C PHE A 419 -14.64 -17.76 9.92
N MET A 420 -14.02 -16.76 9.29
CA MET A 420 -13.26 -16.90 8.05
C MET A 420 -11.90 -16.25 8.24
N TYR A 421 -10.87 -17.08 8.35
CA TYR A 421 -9.48 -16.64 8.49
C TYR A 421 -8.69 -16.98 7.24
N MET A 422 -7.98 -15.98 6.69
CA MET A 422 -7.16 -16.14 5.50
C MET A 422 -5.71 -15.97 5.86
N ALA A 423 -4.86 -16.89 5.44
CA ALA A 423 -3.42 -16.82 5.64
C ALA A 423 -2.69 -16.86 4.30
N PHE A 424 -1.67 -16.01 4.19
CA PHE A 424 -0.75 -15.97 3.05
C PHE A 424 0.66 -16.26 3.56
N ASN A 425 1.22 -17.41 3.15
CA ASN A 425 2.54 -17.84 3.57
C ASN A 425 3.66 -17.13 2.80
N MET A 426 4.87 -17.13 3.37
CA MET A 426 6.00 -16.38 2.80
C MET A 426 7.30 -17.16 2.71
N SER A 427 7.46 -18.29 3.41
CA SER A 427 8.74 -19.00 3.46
C SER A 427 9.17 -19.57 2.11
N SER A 428 8.23 -19.81 1.21
CA SER A 428 8.47 -20.24 -0.17
C SER A 428 8.78 -19.09 -1.15
N HIS A 429 9.02 -17.87 -0.64
CA HIS A 429 9.44 -16.73 -1.47
C HIS A 429 10.97 -16.71 -1.67
N GLU A 430 11.43 -16.23 -2.83
CA GLU A 430 12.86 -16.02 -3.11
C GLU A 430 13.53 -15.13 -2.03
N PRO A 431 14.69 -15.46 -1.47
CA PRO A 431 15.73 -16.38 -1.94
C PRO A 431 15.60 -17.84 -1.46
N PHE A 432 14.43 -18.31 -1.01
CA PHE A 432 14.14 -19.67 -0.63
C PHE A 432 14.96 -20.19 0.57
N ASN A 433 15.29 -19.31 1.49
CA ASN A 433 15.99 -19.64 2.71
C ASN A 433 14.98 -20.07 3.78
N VAL A 434 14.97 -21.35 4.10
CA VAL A 434 14.09 -21.93 5.11
C VAL A 434 14.90 -22.63 6.20
N PRO A 435 14.41 -22.68 7.44
CA PRO A 435 15.05 -23.46 8.50
C PRO A 435 14.81 -24.97 8.30
N GLY A 436 15.63 -25.78 8.94
CA GLY A 436 15.50 -27.23 8.95
C GLY A 436 16.49 -27.97 8.05
N GLU A 437 16.28 -29.27 7.91
CA GLU A 437 17.12 -30.14 7.10
C GLU A 437 16.73 -30.04 5.60
N VAL A 438 17.72 -30.24 4.74
CA VAL A 438 17.54 -30.30 3.29
C VAL A 438 16.86 -31.62 2.94
N ALA A 439 15.60 -31.58 2.52
CA ALA A 439 14.82 -32.76 2.12
C ALA A 439 15.14 -33.17 0.67
N ILE A 440 15.42 -32.21 -0.20
CA ILE A 440 15.71 -32.41 -1.62
C ILE A 440 17.17 -32.00 -1.85
N PRO A 441 18.10 -32.98 -2.07
CA PRO A 441 19.52 -32.69 -2.18
C PRO A 441 19.85 -31.83 -3.41
N GLY A 442 20.63 -30.76 -3.22
CA GLY A 442 21.12 -29.83 -4.24
C GLY A 442 21.29 -28.41 -3.67
N ASP A 443 22.17 -27.60 -4.29
CA ASP A 443 22.54 -26.26 -3.82
C ASP A 443 22.12 -25.12 -4.77
N ASP A 444 21.63 -25.48 -5.95
CA ASP A 444 21.16 -24.47 -6.91
C ASP A 444 19.80 -23.88 -6.51
N THR A 445 19.37 -22.88 -7.26
CA THR A 445 18.12 -22.14 -6.97
C THR A 445 16.89 -23.04 -7.06
N GLU A 446 16.89 -24.01 -7.96
CA GLU A 446 15.76 -24.93 -8.13
C GLU A 446 15.60 -25.83 -6.90
N HIS A 447 16.67 -26.46 -6.42
CA HIS A 447 16.64 -27.29 -5.21
C HIS A 447 16.26 -26.46 -3.97
N LYS A 448 16.75 -25.22 -3.84
CA LYS A 448 16.35 -24.33 -2.76
C LYS A 448 14.85 -24.00 -2.83
N PHE A 449 14.35 -23.74 -4.01
CA PHE A 449 12.91 -23.52 -4.24
C PHE A 449 12.07 -24.72 -3.82
N LEU A 450 12.45 -25.92 -4.26
CA LEU A 450 11.75 -27.16 -3.90
C LEU A 450 11.79 -27.44 -2.39
N ASN A 451 12.91 -27.18 -1.73
CA ASN A 451 13.03 -27.28 -0.28
C ASN A 451 12.17 -26.26 0.46
N ALA A 452 12.03 -25.04 -0.07
CA ALA A 452 11.16 -24.03 0.50
C ALA A 452 9.67 -24.41 0.39
N ILE A 453 9.25 -24.99 -0.72
CA ILE A 453 7.91 -25.57 -0.90
C ILE A 453 7.70 -26.75 0.08
N HIS A 454 8.68 -27.64 0.18
CA HIS A 454 8.61 -28.77 1.12
C HIS A 454 8.47 -28.32 2.58
N TYR A 455 9.24 -27.31 2.97
CA TYR A 455 9.13 -26.72 4.31
C TYR A 455 7.73 -26.13 4.57
N SER A 456 7.20 -25.35 3.64
CA SER A 456 5.84 -24.78 3.77
C SER A 456 4.77 -25.88 3.80
N ASP A 457 4.90 -26.94 2.99
CA ASP A 457 4.03 -28.12 3.04
C ASP A 457 4.07 -28.82 4.41
N ALA A 458 5.27 -28.94 5.00
CA ALA A 458 5.44 -29.51 6.35
C ALA A 458 4.76 -28.65 7.42
N CYS A 459 4.86 -27.30 7.33
CA CYS A 459 4.17 -26.38 8.23
C CYS A 459 2.64 -26.50 8.14
N ILE A 460 2.10 -26.62 6.91
CA ILE A 460 0.67 -26.87 6.67
C ILE A 460 0.27 -28.22 7.28
N GLY A 461 1.05 -29.27 7.06
CA GLY A 461 0.79 -30.59 7.61
C GLY A 461 0.73 -30.60 9.14
N GLU A 462 1.66 -29.88 9.80
CA GLU A 462 1.65 -29.73 11.26
C GLU A 462 0.41 -28.97 11.75
N PHE A 463 0.08 -27.86 11.12
CA PHE A 463 -1.13 -27.10 11.42
C PHE A 463 -2.40 -27.98 11.35
N ILE A 464 -2.56 -28.72 10.26
CA ILE A 464 -3.70 -29.65 10.08
C ILE A 464 -3.71 -30.75 11.15
N ARG A 465 -2.55 -31.34 11.48
CA ARG A 465 -2.46 -32.36 12.54
C ARG A 465 -2.92 -31.80 13.90
N LYS A 466 -2.50 -30.58 14.25
CA LYS A 466 -2.93 -29.91 15.47
C LYS A 466 -4.44 -29.66 15.48
N CYS A 467 -5.01 -29.16 14.38
CA CYS A 467 -6.44 -28.97 14.26
C CYS A 467 -7.22 -30.28 14.44
N LYS A 468 -6.77 -31.38 13.84
CA LYS A 468 -7.37 -32.70 14.01
C LYS A 468 -7.27 -33.20 15.44
N ALA A 469 -6.10 -33.08 16.07
CA ALA A 469 -5.87 -33.55 17.43
C ALA A 469 -6.67 -32.80 18.49
N SER A 470 -7.02 -31.53 18.22
CA SER A 470 -7.80 -30.68 19.14
C SER A 470 -9.31 -30.68 18.87
N GLY A 471 -9.80 -31.39 17.84
CA GLY A 471 -11.19 -31.40 17.44
C GLY A 471 -11.67 -30.14 16.72
N LEU A 472 -10.74 -29.26 16.29
CA LEU A 472 -11.06 -28.07 15.51
C LEU A 472 -11.29 -28.37 14.02
N TRP A 473 -11.02 -29.60 13.59
CA TRP A 473 -11.18 -30.05 12.20
C TRP A 473 -12.60 -30.52 11.90
N ASP A 474 -13.34 -31.00 12.88
CA ASP A 474 -14.69 -31.52 12.77
C ASP A 474 -15.75 -30.41 12.85
#